data_6c40dc9999d9e9af33d1b9193b5751b8
#
_entry.id   6c40dc9999d9e9af33d1b9193b5751b8
#
_cell.length_a   1.000
_cell.length_b   1.000
_cell.length_c   1.000
_cell.angle_alpha   90.00
_cell.angle_beta   90.00
_cell.angle_gamma   90.00
#
_symmetry.space_group_name_H-M   'P 1'
#
loop_
_entity.id
_entity.type
_entity.pdbx_description
1 polymer ?
#
loop_
_entity_poly.entity_id
_entity_poly.type
_entity_poly.pdbx_seq_one_letter_code
_entity_poly.pdbx_strand_id
1 'polypeptide(L)'
;TIYNHLFWGPRPASYLILTFVSFFLLLLAMGINVRLSIVGALAFGLCAYNFQILQVGHNSKMVAIALMPMVLAGVVYAYRKKAFLGAVLFGFALSFEIAANHPQITFYLGMIILAYVIAQLVSAIKNKTLPAFIKTSCFVLLATILAAGTNVNRLWPNWEYSKYTMRGGSELQMAHAQGNQTQGGLNKEYATAWSYGIEETPNLLIPNFNGGASASELSKKSKTYEILKQGGVPNAEQVIKQMPTYWGPQAFTAGPMYMGAISVFLFVLGLVVLQGTTKWCIAGISLLA
;
A
#
# COMPACT_ATOMS: atom_id res chain seq x y z
N THR A 1 6.33 -17.86 15.09
CA THR A 1 5.76 -17.77 13.72
C THR A 1 6.88 -17.58 12.71
N ILE A 2 6.72 -18.13 11.49
CA ILE A 2 7.70 -18.12 10.39
C ILE A 2 8.27 -16.72 10.12
N TYR A 3 7.44 -15.66 10.24
CA TYR A 3 7.86 -14.26 10.05
C TYR A 3 8.96 -13.81 11.03
N ASN A 4 8.96 -14.30 12.26
CA ASN A 4 9.96 -13.90 13.26
C ASN A 4 11.33 -14.51 12.97
N HIS A 5 11.39 -15.61 12.19
CA HIS A 5 12.63 -16.30 11.83
C HIS A 5 13.14 -15.94 10.43
N LEU A 6 12.25 -15.56 9.49
CA LEU A 6 12.62 -15.16 8.14
C LEU A 6 13.17 -13.73 8.04
N PHE A 7 12.73 -12.84 8.92
CA PHE A 7 13.14 -11.43 8.89
C PHE A 7 13.92 -11.13 10.17
N TRP A 8 15.23 -11.26 10.06
CA TRP A 8 16.20 -11.04 11.11
C TRP A 8 16.11 -9.63 11.68
N GLY A 9 15.82 -9.52 12.96
CA GLY A 9 15.90 -8.28 13.70
C GLY A 9 14.63 -7.96 14.52
N PRO A 10 14.75 -7.04 15.47
CA PRO A 10 13.62 -6.60 16.28
C PRO A 10 12.62 -5.81 15.41
N ARG A 11 11.33 -5.95 15.76
CA ARG A 11 10.29 -5.08 15.17
C ARG A 11 10.42 -3.67 15.76
N PRO A 12 10.22 -2.63 14.97
CA PRO A 12 9.77 -2.57 13.58
C PRO A 12 10.88 -2.60 12.51
N ALA A 13 12.16 -2.62 12.89
CA ALA A 13 13.29 -2.52 11.96
C ALA A 13 13.28 -3.60 10.87
N SER A 14 12.88 -4.85 11.22
CA SER A 14 12.77 -5.94 10.25
C SER A 14 11.79 -5.65 9.11
N TYR A 15 10.71 -4.91 9.36
CA TYR A 15 9.74 -4.53 8.34
C TYR A 15 10.33 -3.51 7.34
N LEU A 16 11.10 -2.54 7.84
CA LEU A 16 11.79 -1.58 6.99
C LEU A 16 12.87 -2.24 6.14
N ILE A 17 13.66 -3.15 6.72
CA ILE A 17 14.66 -3.94 5.99
C ILE A 17 13.99 -4.73 4.86
N LEU A 18 12.86 -5.41 5.14
CA LEU A 18 12.09 -6.12 4.13
C LEU A 18 11.65 -5.18 3.00
N THR A 19 11.16 -3.99 3.35
CA THR A 19 10.73 -2.97 2.39
C THR A 19 11.88 -2.54 1.48
N PHE A 20 13.06 -2.25 2.05
CA PHE A 20 14.25 -1.89 1.27
C PHE A 20 14.68 -3.00 0.33
N VAL A 21 14.80 -4.22 0.83
CA VAL A 21 15.23 -5.38 0.04
C VAL A 21 14.23 -5.67 -1.08
N SER A 22 12.95 -5.65 -0.79
CA SER A 22 11.90 -5.94 -1.78
C SER A 22 11.90 -4.92 -2.92
N PHE A 23 11.98 -3.63 -2.61
CA PHE A 23 11.99 -2.59 -3.63
C PHE A 23 13.31 -2.55 -4.41
N PHE A 24 14.43 -2.81 -3.75
CA PHE A 24 15.72 -2.98 -4.41
C PHE A 24 15.69 -4.09 -5.45
N LEU A 25 15.13 -5.26 -5.10
CA LEU A 25 14.99 -6.40 -6.01
C LEU A 25 14.05 -6.08 -7.19
N LEU A 26 12.98 -5.32 -6.96
CA LEU A 26 12.10 -4.85 -8.04
C LEU A 26 12.86 -4.00 -9.05
N LEU A 27 13.63 -3.03 -8.58
CA LEU A 27 14.39 -2.14 -9.46
C LEU A 27 15.46 -2.90 -10.25
N LEU A 28 16.12 -3.89 -9.64
CA LEU A 28 17.05 -4.78 -10.35
C LEU A 28 16.34 -5.65 -11.40
N ALA A 29 15.13 -6.15 -11.09
CA ALA A 29 14.33 -6.91 -12.06
C ALA A 29 13.91 -6.03 -13.25
N MET A 30 13.66 -4.74 -13.01
CA MET A 30 13.39 -3.74 -14.04
C MET A 30 14.61 -3.37 -14.87
N GLY A 31 15.82 -3.77 -14.45
CA GLY A 31 17.08 -3.48 -15.16
C GLY A 31 17.73 -2.17 -14.73
N ILE A 32 17.33 -1.59 -13.62
CA ILE A 32 17.96 -0.39 -13.05
C ILE A 32 19.31 -0.77 -12.44
N ASN A 33 20.30 0.09 -12.57
CA ASN A 33 21.62 -0.16 -12.00
C ASN A 33 21.60 -0.17 -10.46
N VAL A 34 22.54 -0.87 -9.84
CA VAL A 34 22.60 -1.10 -8.39
C VAL A 34 22.54 0.20 -7.58
N ARG A 35 23.28 1.24 -7.99
CA ARG A 35 23.36 2.51 -7.25
C ARG A 35 22.01 3.22 -7.19
N LEU A 36 21.33 3.33 -8.34
CA LEU A 36 19.99 3.92 -8.43
C LEU A 36 18.96 3.04 -7.72
N SER A 37 19.13 1.72 -7.77
CA SER A 37 18.25 0.79 -7.05
C SER A 37 18.35 0.96 -5.53
N ILE A 38 19.54 1.25 -4.98
CA ILE A 38 19.70 1.59 -3.57
C ILE A 38 18.95 2.89 -3.23
N VAL A 39 19.15 3.94 -4.03
CA VAL A 39 18.47 5.23 -3.82
C VAL A 39 16.95 5.07 -3.87
N GLY A 40 16.43 4.35 -4.87
CA GLY A 40 14.99 4.08 -4.99
C GLY A 40 14.44 3.26 -3.83
N ALA A 41 15.19 2.25 -3.36
CA ALA A 41 14.80 1.45 -2.21
C ALA A 41 14.71 2.30 -0.93
N LEU A 42 15.68 3.19 -0.72
CA LEU A 42 15.65 4.14 0.41
C LEU A 42 14.46 5.09 0.30
N ALA A 43 14.20 5.66 -0.89
CA ALA A 43 13.07 6.57 -1.10
C ALA A 43 11.72 5.89 -0.80
N PHE A 44 11.53 4.65 -1.24
CA PHE A 44 10.31 3.88 -0.96
C PHE A 44 10.20 3.48 0.51
N GLY A 45 11.26 2.94 1.09
CA GLY A 45 11.22 2.44 2.46
C GLY A 45 11.14 3.54 3.53
N LEU A 46 11.71 4.72 3.25
CA LEU A 46 11.65 5.89 4.14
C LEU A 46 10.46 6.82 3.84
N CYS A 47 9.51 6.39 3.01
CA CYS A 47 8.26 7.12 2.80
C CYS A 47 7.52 7.30 4.13
N ALA A 48 6.98 8.49 4.39
CA ALA A 48 6.30 8.84 5.64
C ALA A 48 5.15 7.87 5.97
N TYR A 49 4.46 7.37 4.95
CA TYR A 49 3.37 6.41 5.13
C TYR A 49 3.80 5.12 5.85
N ASN A 50 4.99 4.60 5.58
CA ASN A 50 5.51 3.41 6.26
C ASN A 50 5.67 3.64 7.77
N PHE A 51 6.12 4.82 8.16
CA PHE A 51 6.26 5.18 9.57
C PHE A 51 4.90 5.42 10.24
N GLN A 52 3.95 6.04 9.54
CA GLN A 52 2.59 6.24 10.04
C GLN A 52 1.89 4.91 10.35
N ILE A 53 1.91 3.95 9.42
CA ILE A 53 1.28 2.63 9.64
C ILE A 53 1.99 1.81 10.71
N LEU A 54 3.31 2.00 10.90
CA LEU A 54 4.05 1.39 12.00
C LEU A 54 3.67 2.02 13.34
N GLN A 55 3.55 3.34 13.39
CA GLN A 55 3.18 4.07 14.60
C GLN A 55 1.80 3.66 15.13
N VAL A 56 0.82 3.46 14.24
CA VAL A 56 -0.52 3.00 14.62
C VAL A 56 -0.64 1.49 14.79
N GLY A 57 0.46 0.73 14.65
CA GLY A 57 0.51 -0.70 14.90
C GLY A 57 -0.09 -1.59 13.80
N HIS A 58 -0.27 -1.11 12.58
CA HIS A 58 -0.80 -1.88 11.45
C HIS A 58 0.24 -2.84 10.86
N ASN A 59 0.73 -3.78 11.67
CA ASN A 59 1.82 -4.68 11.32
C ASN A 59 1.53 -5.56 10.10
N SER A 60 0.33 -6.13 9.98
CA SER A 60 -0.05 -6.96 8.84
C SER A 60 -0.06 -6.15 7.53
N LYS A 61 -0.58 -4.92 7.58
CA LYS A 61 -0.56 -3.98 6.46
C LYS A 61 0.87 -3.64 6.04
N MET A 62 1.74 -3.36 7.02
CA MET A 62 3.15 -3.06 6.75
C MET A 62 3.88 -4.22 6.07
N VAL A 63 3.67 -5.46 6.54
CA VAL A 63 4.27 -6.65 5.92
C VAL A 63 3.76 -6.86 4.50
N ALA A 64 2.45 -6.70 4.27
CA ALA A 64 1.89 -6.82 2.93
C ALA A 64 2.50 -5.77 1.99
N ILE A 65 2.55 -4.49 2.37
CA ILE A 65 3.18 -3.42 1.58
C ILE A 65 4.66 -3.69 1.33
N ALA A 66 5.39 -4.17 2.34
CA ALA A 66 6.80 -4.49 2.20
C ALA A 66 7.06 -5.61 1.19
N LEU A 67 6.13 -6.56 1.03
CA LEU A 67 6.24 -7.68 0.09
C LEU A 67 5.74 -7.36 -1.33
N MET A 68 4.86 -6.35 -1.50
CA MET A 68 4.36 -5.97 -2.84
C MET A 68 5.47 -5.81 -3.89
N PRO A 69 6.57 -5.07 -3.63
CA PRO A 69 7.64 -4.91 -4.62
C PRO A 69 8.32 -6.23 -4.97
N MET A 70 8.45 -7.16 -4.02
CA MET A 70 9.05 -8.48 -4.29
C MET A 70 8.16 -9.34 -5.18
N VAL A 71 6.84 -9.29 -4.98
CA VAL A 71 5.87 -9.94 -5.86
C VAL A 71 5.96 -9.37 -7.27
N LEU A 72 5.99 -8.04 -7.40
CA LEU A 72 6.16 -7.35 -8.68
C LEU A 72 7.51 -7.68 -9.33
N ALA A 73 8.59 -7.80 -8.57
CA ALA A 73 9.89 -8.20 -9.07
C ALA A 73 9.83 -9.58 -9.74
N GLY A 74 9.15 -10.54 -9.12
CA GLY A 74 8.95 -11.87 -9.69
C GLY A 74 8.22 -11.84 -11.03
N VAL A 75 7.11 -11.10 -11.12
CA VAL A 75 6.33 -10.95 -12.37
C VAL A 75 7.18 -10.25 -13.44
N VAL A 76 7.83 -9.15 -13.12
CA VAL A 76 8.69 -8.40 -14.06
C VAL A 76 9.82 -9.29 -14.57
N TYR A 77 10.44 -10.04 -13.68
CA TYR A 77 11.53 -10.96 -14.05
C TYR A 77 11.04 -12.11 -14.95
N ALA A 78 9.82 -12.63 -14.68
CA ALA A 78 9.19 -13.67 -15.51
C ALA A 78 9.01 -13.22 -16.96
N TYR A 79 8.44 -12.03 -17.18
CA TYR A 79 8.17 -11.53 -18.53
C TYR A 79 9.42 -10.97 -19.23
N ARG A 80 10.39 -10.43 -18.49
CA ARG A 80 11.56 -9.76 -19.09
C ARG A 80 12.81 -10.62 -19.19
N LYS A 81 12.95 -11.67 -18.37
CA LYS A 81 14.19 -12.43 -18.25
C LYS A 81 13.97 -13.94 -18.40
N LYS A 82 13.49 -14.61 -17.34
CA LYS A 82 13.36 -16.08 -17.28
C LYS A 82 11.98 -16.46 -16.74
N ALA A 83 11.09 -16.89 -17.63
CA ALA A 83 9.68 -17.16 -17.32
C ALA A 83 9.49 -18.08 -16.10
N PHE A 84 10.12 -19.25 -16.09
CA PHE A 84 9.96 -20.21 -15.00
C PHE A 84 10.51 -19.70 -13.67
N LEU A 85 11.76 -19.21 -13.64
CA LEU A 85 12.36 -18.70 -12.41
C LEU A 85 11.63 -17.49 -11.86
N GLY A 86 11.20 -16.57 -12.74
CA GLY A 86 10.40 -15.43 -12.34
C GLY A 86 9.06 -15.83 -11.73
N ALA A 87 8.38 -16.82 -12.32
CA ALA A 87 7.12 -17.36 -11.78
C ALA A 87 7.32 -18.04 -10.41
N VAL A 88 8.42 -18.77 -10.21
CA VAL A 88 8.76 -19.34 -8.90
C VAL A 88 8.98 -18.26 -7.85
N LEU A 89 9.80 -17.24 -8.16
CA LEU A 89 10.04 -16.11 -7.24
C LEU A 89 8.74 -15.35 -6.94
N PHE A 90 7.92 -15.13 -7.95
CA PHE A 90 6.59 -14.53 -7.82
C PHE A 90 5.70 -15.33 -6.87
N GLY A 91 5.57 -16.65 -7.09
CA GLY A 91 4.72 -17.53 -6.28
C GLY A 91 5.15 -17.56 -4.82
N PHE A 92 6.46 -17.62 -4.55
CA PHE A 92 7.00 -17.52 -3.19
C PHE A 92 6.64 -16.18 -2.55
N ALA A 93 6.93 -15.07 -3.21
CA ALA A 93 6.66 -13.73 -2.68
C ALA A 93 5.16 -13.52 -2.45
N LEU A 94 4.31 -13.95 -3.40
CA LEU A 94 2.85 -13.86 -3.29
C LEU A 94 2.30 -14.72 -2.15
N SER A 95 2.85 -15.92 -1.93
CA SER A 95 2.45 -16.77 -0.81
C SER A 95 2.69 -16.07 0.54
N PHE A 96 3.83 -15.42 0.72
CA PHE A 96 4.12 -14.64 1.93
C PHE A 96 3.28 -13.37 2.04
N GLU A 97 2.98 -12.71 0.92
CA GLU A 97 2.15 -11.51 0.89
C GLU A 97 0.71 -11.86 1.32
N ILE A 98 0.10 -12.91 0.76
CA ILE A 98 -1.21 -13.41 1.19
C ILE A 98 -1.18 -13.82 2.67
N ALA A 99 -0.08 -14.46 3.11
CA ALA A 99 0.10 -14.85 4.51
C ALA A 99 0.20 -13.67 5.48
N ALA A 100 0.49 -12.44 5.01
CA ALA A 100 0.39 -11.22 5.81
C ALA A 100 -1.05 -10.90 6.22
N ASN A 101 -2.03 -11.53 5.55
CA ASN A 101 -3.46 -11.44 5.86
C ASN A 101 -4.01 -10.00 5.80
N HIS A 102 -3.70 -9.30 4.71
CA HIS A 102 -4.26 -7.98 4.42
C HIS A 102 -4.88 -7.96 3.01
N PRO A 103 -6.08 -8.55 2.83
CA PRO A 103 -6.69 -8.80 1.51
C PRO A 103 -6.86 -7.54 0.64
N GLN A 104 -7.05 -6.38 1.26
CA GLN A 104 -7.18 -5.11 0.53
C GLN A 104 -5.88 -4.75 -0.21
N ILE A 105 -4.72 -4.94 0.43
CA ILE A 105 -3.41 -4.69 -0.20
C ILE A 105 -3.16 -5.71 -1.30
N THR A 106 -3.45 -7.00 -1.05
CA THR A 106 -3.38 -8.06 -2.06
C THR A 106 -4.25 -7.75 -3.28
N PHE A 107 -5.45 -7.20 -3.08
CA PHE A 107 -6.34 -6.79 -4.16
C PHE A 107 -5.74 -5.68 -5.02
N TYR A 108 -5.22 -4.61 -4.40
CA TYR A 108 -4.56 -3.52 -5.13
C TYR A 108 -3.32 -3.99 -5.88
N LEU A 109 -2.52 -4.87 -5.25
CA LEU A 109 -1.39 -5.52 -5.92
C LEU A 109 -1.84 -6.31 -7.15
N GLY A 110 -2.95 -7.06 -7.04
CA GLY A 110 -3.56 -7.79 -8.16
C GLY A 110 -3.93 -6.87 -9.33
N MET A 111 -4.49 -5.69 -9.05
CA MET A 111 -4.80 -4.68 -10.09
C MET A 111 -3.54 -4.18 -10.80
N ILE A 112 -2.46 -3.89 -10.05
CA ILE A 112 -1.18 -3.45 -10.62
C ILE A 112 -0.58 -4.56 -11.49
N ILE A 113 -0.60 -5.81 -11.02
CA ILE A 113 -0.12 -6.97 -11.80
C ILE A 113 -0.93 -7.12 -13.08
N LEU A 114 -2.25 -7.02 -12.99
CA LEU A 114 -3.15 -7.11 -14.16
C LEU A 114 -2.81 -6.03 -15.19
N ALA A 115 -2.67 -4.79 -14.77
CA ALA A 115 -2.28 -3.69 -15.65
C ALA A 115 -0.92 -3.95 -16.33
N TYR A 116 0.06 -4.46 -15.58
CA TYR A 116 1.36 -4.83 -16.14
C TYR A 116 1.24 -5.99 -17.15
N VAL A 117 0.48 -7.03 -16.84
CA VAL A 117 0.27 -8.18 -17.74
C VAL A 117 -0.44 -7.74 -19.03
N ILE A 118 -1.43 -6.85 -18.95
CA ILE A 118 -2.08 -6.26 -20.14
C ILE A 118 -1.06 -5.50 -20.99
N ALA A 119 -0.18 -4.70 -20.38
CA ALA A 119 0.87 -4.00 -21.11
C ALA A 119 1.83 -4.98 -21.81
N GLN A 120 2.18 -6.11 -21.16
CA GLN A 120 2.99 -7.16 -21.77
C GLN A 120 2.26 -7.88 -22.92
N LEU A 121 0.95 -8.10 -22.81
CA LEU A 121 0.12 -8.65 -23.88
C LEU A 121 0.15 -7.74 -25.11
N VAL A 122 -0.10 -6.45 -24.93
CA VAL A 122 -0.06 -5.46 -26.02
C VAL A 122 1.32 -5.45 -26.70
N SER A 123 2.38 -5.50 -25.89
CA SER A 123 3.76 -5.60 -26.42
C SER A 123 3.98 -6.90 -27.20
N ALA A 124 3.50 -8.03 -26.69
CA ALA A 124 3.65 -9.34 -27.32
C ALA A 124 2.91 -9.41 -28.67
N ILE A 125 1.72 -8.81 -28.76
CA ILE A 125 0.97 -8.71 -30.04
C ILE A 125 1.74 -7.87 -31.05
N LYS A 126 2.21 -6.68 -30.64
CA LYS A 126 2.97 -5.78 -31.52
C LYS A 126 4.28 -6.41 -32.03
N ASN A 127 4.97 -7.14 -31.15
CA ASN A 127 6.26 -7.75 -31.46
C ASN A 127 6.14 -9.19 -31.99
N LYS A 128 4.93 -9.72 -32.17
CA LYS A 128 4.66 -11.11 -32.66
C LYS A 128 5.27 -12.19 -31.75
N THR A 129 5.34 -11.95 -30.43
CA THR A 129 5.91 -12.86 -29.42
C THR A 129 4.83 -13.50 -28.53
N LEU A 130 3.60 -13.61 -29.04
CA LEU A 130 2.45 -14.13 -28.30
C LEU A 130 2.66 -15.53 -27.69
N PRO A 131 3.32 -16.52 -28.37
CA PRO A 131 3.58 -17.82 -27.74
C PRO A 131 4.44 -17.74 -26.48
N ALA A 132 5.45 -16.88 -26.46
CA ALA A 132 6.30 -16.67 -25.27
C ALA A 132 5.50 -16.00 -24.13
N PHE A 133 4.63 -15.02 -24.47
CA PHE A 133 3.73 -14.41 -23.52
C PHE A 133 2.79 -15.43 -22.87
N ILE A 134 2.12 -16.26 -23.67
CA ILE A 134 1.20 -17.31 -23.19
C ILE A 134 1.93 -18.27 -22.26
N LYS A 135 3.11 -18.79 -22.68
CA LYS A 135 3.93 -19.66 -21.83
C LYS A 135 4.24 -19.03 -20.47
N THR A 136 4.67 -17.76 -20.44
CA THR A 136 4.99 -17.05 -19.21
C THR A 136 3.75 -16.86 -18.34
N SER A 137 2.62 -16.47 -18.96
CA SER A 137 1.33 -16.28 -18.27
C SER A 137 0.84 -17.59 -17.63
N CYS A 138 1.01 -18.74 -18.28
CA CYS A 138 0.68 -20.04 -17.70
C CYS A 138 1.52 -20.34 -16.45
N PHE A 139 2.82 -20.06 -16.46
CA PHE A 139 3.66 -20.23 -15.27
C PHE A 139 3.25 -19.28 -14.13
N VAL A 140 2.97 -18.01 -14.44
CA VAL A 140 2.53 -17.02 -13.44
C VAL A 140 1.17 -17.42 -12.86
N LEU A 141 0.22 -17.87 -13.70
CA LEU A 141 -1.09 -18.35 -13.25
C LEU A 141 -0.96 -19.56 -12.33
N LEU A 142 -0.16 -20.57 -12.74
CA LEU A 142 0.10 -21.74 -11.89
C LEU A 142 0.72 -21.33 -10.54
N ALA A 143 1.68 -20.42 -10.55
CA ALA A 143 2.29 -19.91 -9.32
C ALA A 143 1.28 -19.16 -8.44
N THR A 144 0.33 -18.42 -9.03
CA THR A 144 -0.79 -17.75 -8.31
C THR A 144 -1.68 -18.81 -7.62
N ILE A 145 -2.07 -19.86 -8.36
CA ILE A 145 -2.90 -20.94 -7.79
C ILE A 145 -2.19 -21.63 -6.64
N LEU A 146 -0.89 -21.93 -6.78
CA LEU A 146 -0.11 -22.55 -5.73
C LEU A 146 0.04 -21.63 -4.50
N ALA A 147 0.30 -20.34 -4.70
CA ALA A 147 0.39 -19.36 -3.62
C ALA A 147 -0.93 -19.21 -2.87
N ALA A 148 -2.06 -19.17 -3.58
CA ALA A 148 -3.39 -19.18 -2.96
C ALA A 148 -3.66 -20.51 -2.23
N GLY A 149 -3.32 -21.65 -2.84
CA GLY A 149 -3.48 -22.98 -2.26
C GLY A 149 -2.74 -23.16 -0.94
N THR A 150 -1.51 -22.65 -0.82
CA THR A 150 -0.74 -22.69 0.45
C THR A 150 -1.34 -21.82 1.54
N ASN A 151 -2.24 -20.89 1.20
CA ASN A 151 -2.89 -19.98 2.12
C ASN A 151 -4.42 -20.21 2.25
N VAL A 152 -4.92 -21.35 1.77
CA VAL A 152 -6.35 -21.66 1.80
C VAL A 152 -6.93 -21.61 3.22
N ASN A 153 -6.14 -21.99 4.22
CA ASN A 153 -6.49 -21.96 5.64
C ASN A 153 -6.75 -20.52 6.18
N ARG A 154 -6.33 -19.50 5.44
CA ARG A 154 -6.61 -18.08 5.75
C ARG A 154 -7.65 -17.49 4.82
N LEU A 155 -7.56 -17.80 3.53
CA LEU A 155 -8.47 -17.27 2.51
C LEU A 155 -9.90 -17.78 2.70
N TRP A 156 -10.06 -19.08 2.95
CA TRP A 156 -11.38 -19.68 3.10
C TRP A 156 -12.16 -19.15 4.31
N PRO A 157 -11.60 -19.14 5.54
CA PRO A 157 -12.30 -18.58 6.67
C PRO A 157 -12.61 -17.09 6.51
N ASN A 158 -11.68 -16.30 5.93
CA ASN A 158 -11.93 -14.89 5.67
C ASN A 158 -13.10 -14.68 4.70
N TRP A 159 -13.19 -15.49 3.66
CA TRP A 159 -14.28 -15.43 2.68
C TRP A 159 -15.62 -15.88 3.32
N GLU A 160 -15.60 -16.98 4.06
CA GLU A 160 -16.79 -17.47 4.77
C GLU A 160 -17.30 -16.46 5.79
N TYR A 161 -16.40 -15.96 6.64
CA TYR A 161 -16.74 -15.00 7.69
C TYR A 161 -17.17 -13.63 7.14
N SER A 162 -16.71 -13.26 5.95
CA SER A 162 -17.07 -11.96 5.34
C SER A 162 -18.60 -11.80 5.16
N LYS A 163 -19.34 -12.88 5.00
CA LYS A 163 -20.80 -12.91 4.87
C LYS A 163 -21.51 -12.46 6.15
N TYR A 164 -20.87 -12.64 7.30
CA TYR A 164 -21.41 -12.32 8.64
C TYR A 164 -20.87 -11.01 9.21
N THR A 165 -20.12 -10.26 8.42
CA THR A 165 -19.60 -8.93 8.79
C THR A 165 -20.47 -7.83 8.23
N MET A 166 -20.16 -6.56 8.54
CA MET A 166 -20.84 -5.39 7.96
C MET A 166 -20.81 -5.35 6.41
N ARG A 167 -20.02 -6.24 5.77
CA ARG A 167 -19.97 -6.41 4.30
C ARG A 167 -21.02 -7.41 3.79
N GLY A 168 -21.54 -8.27 4.66
CA GLY A 168 -22.73 -9.09 4.43
C GLY A 168 -23.99 -8.32 4.75
N GLY A 169 -25.17 -8.82 4.36
CA GLY A 169 -26.44 -8.24 4.78
C GLY A 169 -26.65 -8.32 6.30
N SER A 170 -27.35 -7.36 6.90
CA SER A 170 -27.73 -7.43 8.32
C SER A 170 -28.78 -8.53 8.52
N GLU A 171 -28.51 -9.49 9.41
CA GLU A 171 -29.51 -10.48 9.84
C GLU A 171 -30.57 -9.88 10.79
N LEU A 172 -30.25 -8.73 11.42
CA LEU A 172 -31.17 -8.01 12.29
C LEU A 172 -31.92 -6.96 11.47
N GLN A 173 -33.11 -7.29 11.02
CA GLN A 173 -34.08 -6.31 10.50
C GLN A 173 -34.68 -5.56 11.69
N MET A 174 -34.06 -4.47 12.12
CA MET A 174 -34.72 -3.52 13.01
C MET A 174 -35.77 -2.76 12.21
N ALA A 175 -37.02 -2.97 12.56
CA ALA A 175 -38.21 -2.45 11.88
C ALA A 175 -38.32 -0.90 11.84
N HIS A 176 -37.35 -0.15 12.37
CA HIS A 176 -37.37 1.31 12.49
C HIS A 176 -36.07 2.04 12.16
N ALA A 177 -35.08 1.41 11.55
CA ALA A 177 -33.94 2.14 11.04
C ALA A 177 -34.21 2.62 9.60
N GLN A 178 -34.60 3.86 9.44
CA GLN A 178 -34.57 4.62 8.19
C GLN A 178 -33.11 4.87 7.76
N GLY A 179 -32.37 3.83 7.52
CA GLY A 179 -30.99 3.89 7.01
C GLY A 179 -30.79 2.82 5.96
N ASN A 180 -30.48 3.21 4.76
CA ASN A 180 -30.17 2.45 3.57
C ASN A 180 -29.98 0.94 3.79
N GLN A 181 -31.02 0.16 3.51
CA GLN A 181 -30.95 -1.30 3.40
C GLN A 181 -30.14 -1.63 2.13
N THR A 182 -28.84 -1.69 2.26
CA THR A 182 -28.01 -2.30 1.20
C THR A 182 -28.19 -3.81 1.31
N GLN A 183 -28.67 -4.44 0.26
CA GLN A 183 -28.83 -5.90 0.15
C GLN A 183 -27.48 -6.66 0.13
N GLY A 184 -26.40 -6.03 0.55
CA GLY A 184 -25.02 -6.51 0.67
C GLY A 184 -24.02 -5.40 0.34
N GLY A 185 -22.83 -5.49 0.95
CA GLY A 185 -21.77 -4.50 0.80
C GLY A 185 -21.75 -3.42 1.90
N LEU A 186 -20.72 -2.59 1.89
CA LEU A 186 -20.58 -1.46 2.83
C LEU A 186 -21.47 -0.29 2.42
N ASN A 187 -22.02 0.42 3.42
CA ASN A 187 -22.63 1.72 3.18
C ASN A 187 -21.62 2.64 2.50
N LYS A 188 -22.06 3.40 1.48
CA LYS A 188 -21.20 4.28 0.69
C LYS A 188 -20.52 5.34 1.57
N GLU A 189 -21.23 5.96 2.48
CA GLU A 189 -20.68 6.99 3.38
C GLU A 189 -19.58 6.41 4.27
N TYR A 190 -19.80 5.23 4.83
CA TYR A 190 -18.78 4.54 5.62
C TYR A 190 -17.58 4.11 4.74
N ALA A 191 -17.84 3.57 3.56
CA ALA A 191 -16.76 3.13 2.66
C ALA A 191 -15.86 4.28 2.21
N THR A 192 -16.39 5.49 2.10
CA THR A 192 -15.69 6.70 1.64
C THR A 192 -15.26 7.64 2.77
N ALA A 193 -15.60 7.35 4.03
CA ALA A 193 -15.31 8.23 5.17
C ALA A 193 -13.81 8.55 5.37
N TRP A 194 -12.94 7.65 4.92
CA TRP A 194 -11.47 7.84 4.96
C TRP A 194 -10.86 8.02 3.57
N SER A 195 -11.67 8.44 2.58
CA SER A 195 -11.15 8.79 1.28
C SER A 195 -10.25 10.02 1.39
N TYR A 196 -9.15 9.99 0.64
CA TYR A 196 -8.24 11.12 0.55
C TYR A 196 -8.92 12.28 -0.18
N GLY A 197 -8.98 13.45 0.47
CA GLY A 197 -9.62 14.63 -0.10
C GLY A 197 -8.79 15.25 -1.22
N ILE A 198 -9.46 15.85 -2.21
CA ILE A 198 -8.77 16.59 -3.28
C ILE A 198 -7.90 17.71 -2.68
N GLU A 199 -8.42 18.38 -1.65
CA GLU A 199 -7.73 19.43 -0.88
C GLU A 199 -6.54 18.92 -0.06
N GLU A 200 -6.41 17.59 0.14
CA GLU A 200 -5.28 16.96 0.81
C GLU A 200 -4.13 16.63 -0.17
N THR A 201 -4.36 16.71 -1.48
CA THR A 201 -3.34 16.43 -2.50
C THR A 201 -2.02 17.20 -2.30
N PRO A 202 -2.02 18.48 -1.85
CA PRO A 202 -0.77 19.19 -1.54
C PRO A 202 0.09 18.51 -0.45
N ASN A 203 -0.49 17.66 0.43
CA ASN A 203 0.30 16.93 1.42
C ASN A 203 1.33 15.98 0.79
N LEU A 204 1.10 15.50 -0.44
CA LEU A 204 2.06 14.67 -1.15
C LEU A 204 3.40 15.40 -1.39
N LEU A 205 3.35 16.73 -1.52
CA LEU A 205 4.48 17.62 -1.80
C LEU A 205 4.93 18.42 -0.57
N ILE A 206 3.98 18.84 0.26
CA ILE A 206 4.21 19.75 1.39
C ILE A 206 3.84 19.00 2.68
N PRO A 207 4.81 18.66 3.54
CA PRO A 207 4.51 17.94 4.76
C PRO A 207 3.59 18.78 5.66
N ASN A 208 2.61 18.13 6.28
CA ASN A 208 1.65 18.73 7.19
C ASN A 208 0.84 19.91 6.60
N PHE A 209 0.57 19.91 5.29
CA PHE A 209 -0.27 20.94 4.66
C PHE A 209 -1.67 21.00 5.30
N ASN A 210 -2.28 19.85 5.60
CA ASN A 210 -3.52 19.75 6.37
C ASN A 210 -3.28 19.44 7.87
N GLY A 211 -2.13 19.86 8.39
CA GLY A 211 -1.77 19.63 9.79
C GLY A 211 -1.18 18.26 10.06
N GLY A 212 -1.28 17.83 11.31
CA GLY A 212 -0.73 16.55 11.79
C GLY A 212 -1.78 15.47 11.95
N ALA A 213 -1.79 14.78 13.10
CA ALA A 213 -2.76 13.74 13.42
C ALA A 213 -4.01 14.31 14.13
N SER A 214 -5.07 13.47 14.17
CA SER A 214 -6.27 13.78 14.97
C SER A 214 -5.99 13.82 16.48
N ALA A 215 -4.88 13.21 16.92
CA ALA A 215 -4.36 13.32 18.27
C ALA A 215 -2.83 13.42 18.18
N SER A 216 -2.30 14.61 18.50
CA SER A 216 -0.87 14.92 18.45
C SER A 216 -0.40 15.56 19.76
N GLU A 217 0.85 15.30 20.13
CA GLU A 217 1.47 15.98 21.23
C GLU A 217 2.03 17.34 20.78
N LEU A 218 1.57 18.42 21.40
CA LEU A 218 2.11 19.75 21.21
C LEU A 218 3.25 20.01 22.19
N SER A 219 4.24 20.78 21.75
CA SER A 219 5.33 21.22 22.61
C SER A 219 4.83 22.13 23.73
N LYS A 220 5.45 22.04 24.92
CA LYS A 220 5.26 23.00 26.04
C LYS A 220 5.65 24.43 25.66
N LYS A 221 6.31 24.64 24.52
CA LYS A 221 6.64 25.96 23.96
C LYS A 221 5.57 26.47 22.97
N SER A 222 4.48 25.70 22.76
CA SER A 222 3.40 26.10 21.86
C SER A 222 2.57 27.25 22.48
N LYS A 223 2.08 28.13 21.63
CA LYS A 223 1.14 29.20 22.06
C LYS A 223 -0.13 28.62 22.71
N THR A 224 -0.57 27.45 22.23
CA THR A 224 -1.71 26.73 22.82
C THR A 224 -1.45 26.40 24.29
N TYR A 225 -0.25 25.87 24.61
CA TYR A 225 0.10 25.57 26.00
C TYR A 225 0.15 26.84 26.86
N GLU A 226 0.74 27.91 26.35
CA GLU A 226 0.79 29.22 27.06
C GLU A 226 -0.60 29.74 27.38
N ILE A 227 -1.53 29.69 26.39
CA ILE A 227 -2.92 30.14 26.57
C ILE A 227 -3.66 29.27 27.59
N LEU A 228 -3.52 27.95 27.52
CA LEU A 228 -4.14 27.02 28.47
C LEU A 228 -3.64 27.26 29.90
N LYS A 229 -2.34 27.53 30.05
CA LYS A 229 -1.72 27.82 31.35
C LYS A 229 -2.17 29.18 31.89
N GLN A 230 -2.23 30.22 31.05
CA GLN A 230 -2.73 31.55 31.44
C GLN A 230 -4.21 31.52 31.81
N GLY A 231 -5.01 30.70 31.11
CA GLY A 231 -6.42 30.49 31.41
C GLY A 231 -6.68 29.61 32.64
N GLY A 232 -5.65 29.16 33.34
CA GLY A 232 -5.79 28.34 34.56
C GLY A 232 -6.38 26.94 34.31
N VAL A 233 -6.25 26.41 33.09
CA VAL A 233 -6.80 25.09 32.78
C VAL A 233 -6.08 24.01 33.59
N PRO A 234 -6.79 23.24 34.43
CA PRO A 234 -6.20 22.13 35.16
C PRO A 234 -5.61 21.12 34.19
N ASN A 235 -4.42 20.59 34.50
CA ASN A 235 -3.78 19.56 33.67
C ASN A 235 -3.47 19.98 32.22
N ALA A 236 -3.15 21.26 31.97
CA ALA A 236 -2.78 21.79 30.65
C ALA A 236 -1.71 20.91 29.94
N GLU A 237 -0.77 20.31 30.70
CA GLU A 237 0.22 19.38 30.16
C GLU A 237 -0.38 18.08 29.63
N GLN A 238 -1.47 17.59 30.20
CA GLN A 238 -2.15 16.40 29.68
C GLN A 238 -3.01 16.74 28.46
N VAL A 239 -3.64 17.90 28.46
CA VAL A 239 -4.44 18.41 27.34
C VAL A 239 -3.61 18.51 26.08
N ILE A 240 -2.41 19.11 26.15
CA ILE A 240 -1.56 19.25 24.95
C ILE A 240 -0.99 17.95 24.38
N LYS A 241 -1.06 16.83 25.11
CA LYS A 241 -0.61 15.52 24.61
C LYS A 241 -1.54 14.88 23.60
N GLN A 242 -2.78 15.35 23.52
CA GLN A 242 -3.82 14.79 22.65
C GLN A 242 -4.61 15.87 21.91
N MET A 243 -3.91 16.88 21.43
CA MET A 243 -4.54 17.96 20.68
C MET A 243 -4.80 17.57 19.22
N PRO A 244 -5.99 17.86 18.68
CA PRO A 244 -6.22 17.69 17.26
C PRO A 244 -5.42 18.74 16.47
N THR A 245 -4.53 18.25 15.61
CA THR A 245 -3.73 19.12 14.73
C THR A 245 -4.08 18.94 13.27
N TYR A 246 -4.93 17.99 12.95
CA TYR A 246 -5.46 17.73 11.62
C TYR A 246 -6.71 18.56 11.35
N TRP A 247 -6.81 19.15 10.17
CA TRP A 247 -7.98 19.93 9.70
C TRP A 247 -8.49 19.52 8.32
N GLY A 248 -8.18 18.28 7.86
CA GLY A 248 -8.73 17.73 6.64
C GLY A 248 -10.08 17.03 6.84
N PRO A 249 -10.66 16.45 5.75
CA PRO A 249 -12.01 15.90 5.75
C PRO A 249 -12.13 14.50 6.38
N GLN A 250 -11.04 13.80 6.66
CA GLN A 250 -11.10 12.45 7.22
C GLN A 250 -11.63 12.46 8.66
N ALA A 251 -12.43 11.47 9.02
CA ALA A 251 -13.04 11.38 10.36
C ALA A 251 -11.98 11.33 11.47
N PHE A 252 -10.90 10.60 11.26
CA PHE A 252 -9.67 10.61 12.07
C PHE A 252 -8.50 10.06 11.27
N THR A 253 -7.29 10.52 11.59
CA THR A 253 -6.07 10.10 10.90
C THR A 253 -4.86 10.17 11.82
N ALA A 254 -3.84 9.35 11.54
CA ALA A 254 -2.51 9.45 12.16
C ALA A 254 -1.65 10.57 11.53
N GLY A 255 -2.18 11.25 10.52
CA GLY A 255 -1.57 12.34 9.77
C GLY A 255 -1.69 12.12 8.27
N PRO A 256 -1.67 13.22 7.49
CA PRO A 256 -1.71 13.13 6.03
C PRO A 256 -0.44 12.50 5.48
N MET A 257 -0.59 11.77 4.37
CA MET A 257 0.52 11.08 3.72
C MET A 257 1.44 12.07 2.99
N TYR A 258 2.74 12.03 3.29
CA TYR A 258 3.77 12.75 2.57
C TYR A 258 4.63 11.78 1.75
N MET A 259 4.69 11.95 0.43
CA MET A 259 5.48 11.10 -0.46
C MET A 259 6.92 11.58 -0.64
N GLY A 260 7.19 12.84 -0.37
CA GLY A 260 8.46 13.48 -0.59
C GLY A 260 8.45 14.38 -1.84
N ALA A 261 8.73 15.66 -1.66
CA ALA A 261 8.73 16.65 -2.76
C ALA A 261 9.69 16.24 -3.90
N ILE A 262 10.87 15.71 -3.57
CA ILE A 262 11.85 15.25 -4.55
C ILE A 262 11.30 14.06 -5.33
N SER A 263 10.64 13.10 -4.67
CA SER A 263 10.06 11.92 -5.34
C SER A 263 8.97 12.32 -6.31
N VAL A 264 8.08 13.22 -5.91
CA VAL A 264 6.99 13.73 -6.78
C VAL A 264 7.57 14.57 -7.93
N PHE A 265 8.57 15.43 -7.66
CA PHE A 265 9.25 16.19 -8.71
C PHE A 265 9.88 15.26 -9.75
N LEU A 266 10.63 14.24 -9.31
CA LEU A 266 11.26 13.27 -10.22
C LEU A 266 10.23 12.44 -10.99
N PHE A 267 9.09 12.12 -10.38
CA PHE A 267 7.99 11.46 -11.05
C PHE A 267 7.42 12.33 -12.20
N VAL A 268 7.11 13.59 -11.91
CA VAL A 268 6.61 14.53 -12.92
C VAL A 268 7.65 14.76 -14.01
N LEU A 269 8.91 14.99 -13.65
CA LEU A 269 10.00 15.12 -14.60
C LEU A 269 10.13 13.86 -15.49
N GLY A 270 10.02 12.68 -14.89
CA GLY A 270 10.01 11.40 -15.61
C GLY A 270 8.88 11.34 -16.64
N LEU A 271 7.65 11.76 -16.28
CA LEU A 271 6.53 11.83 -17.21
C LEU A 271 6.74 12.83 -18.36
N VAL A 272 7.53 13.87 -18.15
CA VAL A 272 7.86 14.84 -19.22
C VAL A 272 8.94 14.28 -20.15
N VAL A 273 10.01 13.70 -19.57
CA VAL A 273 11.21 13.29 -20.32
C VAL A 273 11.06 11.92 -20.99
N LEU A 274 10.33 11.00 -20.37
CA LEU A 274 10.11 9.65 -20.92
C LEU A 274 9.26 9.71 -22.20
N GLN A 275 9.61 8.84 -23.14
CA GLN A 275 8.88 8.68 -24.40
C GLN A 275 8.35 7.25 -24.56
N GLY A 276 7.38 7.09 -25.46
CA GLY A 276 6.86 5.78 -25.83
C GLY A 276 5.95 5.12 -24.78
N THR A 277 5.81 3.81 -24.88
CA THR A 277 4.86 3.01 -24.11
C THR A 277 5.13 3.05 -22.60
N THR A 278 6.40 3.16 -22.21
CA THR A 278 6.81 3.20 -20.79
C THR A 278 6.19 4.38 -20.06
N LYS A 279 6.16 5.57 -20.70
CA LYS A 279 5.50 6.76 -20.14
C LYS A 279 4.03 6.50 -19.81
N TRP A 280 3.31 5.94 -20.77
CA TRP A 280 1.87 5.70 -20.62
C TRP A 280 1.56 4.58 -19.62
N CYS A 281 2.42 3.54 -19.53
CA CYS A 281 2.30 2.52 -18.49
C CYS A 281 2.48 3.12 -17.10
N ILE A 282 3.50 3.95 -16.89
CA ILE A 282 3.75 4.61 -15.60
C ILE A 282 2.58 5.54 -15.25
N ALA A 283 2.15 6.39 -16.18
CA ALA A 283 1.02 7.29 -15.98
C ALA A 283 -0.27 6.51 -15.66
N GLY A 284 -0.58 5.45 -16.41
CA GLY A 284 -1.77 4.63 -16.21
C GLY A 284 -1.78 3.90 -14.86
N ILE A 285 -0.66 3.32 -14.46
CA ILE A 285 -0.53 2.65 -13.14
C ILE A 285 -0.70 3.69 -12.02
N SER A 286 -0.11 4.89 -12.17
CA SER A 286 -0.22 5.94 -11.15
C SER A 286 -1.63 6.55 -11.03
N LEU A 287 -2.43 6.49 -12.11
CA LEU A 287 -3.84 6.91 -12.07
C LEU A 287 -4.76 5.84 -11.45
N LEU A 288 -4.34 4.58 -11.48
CA LEU A 288 -5.08 3.47 -10.87
C LEU A 288 -4.78 3.30 -9.38
N ALA A 289 -3.63 3.79 -8.92
CA ALA A 289 -3.20 3.73 -7.52
C ALA A 289 -3.73 4.90 -6.69
#